data_0c774c5d487ad7cbb4669007dbb4ab00
#
_entry.id   0c774c5d487ad7cbb4669007dbb4ab00
#
_cell.length_a   1.000
_cell.length_b   1.000
_cell.length_c   1.000
_cell.angle_alpha   90.00
_cell.angle_beta   90.00
_cell.angle_gamma   90.00
#
_symmetry.space_group_name_H-M   'P 1'
#
loop_
_entity.id
_entity.type
_entity.pdbx_description
1 polymer ?
#
loop_
_entity_poly.entity_id
_entity_poly.type
_entity_poly.pdbx_seq_one_letter_code
_entity_poly.pdbx_strand_id
1 'polypeptide(L)'
;NEIIAFESEDINKRDNFFGFWLTDWMRPFENIIEKKWHKWTIGNKNLDITHTSLDKPYCVISFKTWKKFCLETKNNLEIVNKQVVQYFPEQNYFKIITADNKIYYAQNIYDSRSTKEKKGELLQHFFGINITVADNTFNENKLTLMHFTEEKNVLHFMYILPFSHNKALVESTVFSKDVFHSSW
;
A
#
# COMPACT_ATOMS: atom_id res chain seq x y z
N ASN A 1 26.31 -1.95 -8.58
CA ASN A 1 25.17 -2.27 -9.45
C ASN A 1 24.29 -1.01 -9.54
N GLU A 2 23.93 -0.64 -10.74
CA GLU A 2 22.99 0.46 -11.01
C GLU A 2 21.55 -0.07 -10.96
N ILE A 3 20.63 0.73 -10.44
CA ILE A 3 19.21 0.39 -10.33
C ILE A 3 18.40 1.45 -11.06
N ILE A 4 17.57 1.03 -12.00
CA ILE A 4 16.63 1.91 -12.70
C ILE A 4 15.21 1.48 -12.32
N ALA A 5 14.42 2.41 -11.77
CA ALA A 5 13.01 2.23 -11.49
C ALA A 5 12.17 2.97 -12.54
N PHE A 6 11.33 2.25 -13.27
CA PHE A 6 10.41 2.84 -14.23
C PHE A 6 9.05 3.11 -13.56
N GLU A 7 8.52 4.29 -13.78
CA GLU A 7 7.23 4.71 -13.26
C GLU A 7 6.42 5.40 -14.35
N SER A 8 5.21 4.92 -14.62
CA SER A 8 4.37 5.42 -15.72
C SER A 8 3.65 6.74 -15.41
N GLU A 9 3.50 7.05 -14.13
CA GLU A 9 2.78 8.22 -13.65
C GLU A 9 3.70 9.16 -12.86
N ASP A 10 3.21 10.35 -12.58
CA ASP A 10 3.91 11.24 -11.66
C ASP A 10 3.86 10.66 -10.24
N ILE A 11 4.94 10.01 -9.88
CA ILE A 11 5.13 9.35 -8.58
C ILE A 11 4.93 10.32 -7.39
N ASN A 12 5.00 11.63 -7.60
CA ASN A 12 4.78 12.62 -6.54
C ASN A 12 3.29 12.82 -6.21
N LYS A 13 2.39 12.35 -7.07
CA LYS A 13 0.93 12.41 -6.85
C LYS A 13 0.38 11.28 -6.01
N ARG A 14 1.20 10.27 -5.70
CA ARG A 14 0.77 9.14 -4.88
C ARG A 14 0.71 9.54 -3.42
N ASP A 15 -0.46 9.40 -2.81
CA ASP A 15 -0.73 9.69 -1.39
C ASP A 15 -1.24 8.44 -0.67
N ASN A 16 -0.52 7.34 -0.85
CA ASN A 16 -0.82 6.06 -0.23
C ASN A 16 0.16 5.75 0.92
N PHE A 17 -0.30 4.89 1.83
CA PHE A 17 0.47 4.41 2.96
C PHE A 17 0.78 2.92 2.81
N PHE A 18 1.94 2.52 3.31
CA PHE A 18 2.30 1.13 3.54
C PHE A 18 2.03 0.80 5.00
N GLY A 19 1.04 -0.07 5.26
CA GLY A 19 0.73 -0.57 6.58
C GLY A 19 1.40 -1.93 6.81
N PHE A 20 2.06 -2.11 7.98
CA PHE A 20 2.79 -3.34 8.29
C PHE A 20 2.97 -3.55 9.80
N TRP A 21 3.24 -4.81 10.18
CA TRP A 21 3.65 -5.14 11.54
C TRP A 21 5.16 -4.92 11.69
N LEU A 22 5.58 -4.25 12.77
CA LEU A 22 7.00 -4.03 13.08
C LEU A 22 7.64 -5.35 13.52
N THR A 23 8.07 -6.13 12.56
CA THR A 23 8.86 -7.36 12.74
C THR A 23 10.36 -7.05 12.72
N ASP A 24 11.20 -8.00 13.12
CA ASP A 24 12.64 -7.76 13.25
C ASP A 24 13.30 -7.30 11.95
N TRP A 25 12.87 -7.84 10.81
CA TRP A 25 13.40 -7.44 9.50
C TRP A 25 12.96 -6.04 9.06
N MET A 26 11.91 -5.45 9.66
CA MET A 26 11.44 -4.09 9.42
C MET A 26 12.09 -3.05 10.36
N ARG A 27 12.77 -3.48 11.42
CA ARG A 27 13.43 -2.56 12.36
C ARG A 27 14.43 -1.59 11.73
N PRO A 28 15.20 -1.96 10.67
CA PRO A 28 16.06 -1.00 9.98
C PRO A 28 15.34 0.23 9.41
N PHE A 29 14.03 0.16 9.24
CA PHE A 29 13.19 1.26 8.73
C PHE A 29 12.42 1.98 9.84
N GLU A 30 12.69 1.68 11.09
CA GLU A 30 11.92 2.20 12.24
C GLU A 30 11.98 3.72 12.36
N ASN A 31 13.08 4.34 11.93
CA ASN A 31 13.31 5.78 11.93
C ASN A 31 12.45 6.57 10.91
N ILE A 32 11.84 5.89 9.95
CA ILE A 32 10.96 6.52 8.95
C ILE A 32 9.48 6.18 9.15
N ILE A 33 9.14 5.47 10.22
CA ILE A 33 7.75 5.18 10.58
C ILE A 33 7.07 6.47 11.03
N GLU A 34 5.92 6.78 10.44
CA GLU A 34 5.16 8.00 10.73
C GLU A 34 4.20 7.83 11.90
N LYS A 35 3.61 6.65 12.05
CA LYS A 35 2.72 6.33 13.17
C LYS A 35 2.83 4.87 13.55
N LYS A 36 2.68 4.59 14.86
CA LYS A 36 2.64 3.26 15.47
C LYS A 36 1.38 3.12 16.32
N TRP A 37 0.71 1.98 16.23
CA TRP A 37 -0.39 1.61 17.11
C TRP A 37 -0.09 0.29 17.80
N HIS A 38 -0.09 0.33 19.11
CA HIS A 38 0.07 -0.87 19.94
C HIS A 38 -1.27 -1.58 20.19
N LYS A 39 -2.39 -0.95 19.81
CA LYS A 39 -3.74 -1.49 19.96
C LYS A 39 -4.49 -1.45 18.65
N TRP A 40 -5.19 -2.52 18.35
CA TRP A 40 -6.06 -2.61 17.17
C TRP A 40 -7.31 -3.39 17.46
N THR A 41 -8.37 -3.10 16.73
CA THR A 41 -9.67 -3.74 16.86
C THR A 41 -9.99 -4.52 15.60
N ILE A 42 -10.55 -5.72 15.79
CA ILE A 42 -11.24 -6.49 14.77
C ILE A 42 -12.63 -6.76 15.29
N GLY A 43 -13.67 -6.53 14.49
CA GLY A 43 -15.03 -6.73 14.97
C GLY A 43 -16.11 -6.46 13.94
N ASN A 44 -17.31 -6.29 14.42
CA ASN A 44 -18.50 -5.94 13.66
C ASN A 44 -19.45 -5.13 14.55
N LYS A 45 -20.66 -4.83 14.08
CA LYS A 45 -21.65 -4.05 14.87
C LYS A 45 -22.02 -4.65 16.23
N ASN A 46 -21.80 -5.96 16.44
CA ASN A 46 -22.22 -6.66 17.65
C ASN A 46 -21.06 -6.92 18.61
N LEU A 47 -19.83 -7.03 18.12
CA LEU A 47 -18.67 -7.41 18.91
C LEU A 47 -17.39 -6.80 18.34
N ASP A 48 -16.64 -6.12 19.20
CA ASP A 48 -15.29 -5.65 18.93
C ASP A 48 -14.30 -6.38 19.85
N ILE A 49 -13.28 -6.98 19.25
CA ILE A 49 -12.16 -7.59 19.95
C ILE A 49 -10.95 -6.68 19.80
N THR A 50 -10.40 -6.23 20.94
CA THR A 50 -9.19 -5.39 20.95
C THR A 50 -7.97 -6.24 21.30
N HIS A 51 -6.95 -6.14 20.46
CA HIS A 51 -5.65 -6.73 20.68
C HIS A 51 -4.64 -5.66 21.09
N THR A 52 -3.60 -6.09 21.82
CA THR A 52 -2.48 -5.22 22.21
C THR A 52 -1.17 -5.97 21.98
N SER A 53 -0.20 -5.30 21.37
CA SER A 53 1.18 -5.77 21.26
C SER A 53 2.15 -4.63 21.50
N LEU A 54 3.05 -4.80 22.46
CA LEU A 54 4.06 -3.79 22.77
C LEU A 54 5.31 -3.92 21.91
N ASP A 55 5.65 -5.14 21.52
CA ASP A 55 6.86 -5.49 20.77
C ASP A 55 6.67 -5.48 19.25
N LYS A 56 5.43 -5.69 18.78
CA LYS A 56 5.08 -5.74 17.35
C LYS A 56 3.89 -4.83 17.05
N PRO A 57 4.05 -3.50 17.16
CA PRO A 57 2.97 -2.57 16.82
C PRO A 57 2.65 -2.63 15.32
N TYR A 58 1.44 -2.22 14.98
CA TYR A 58 1.09 -1.91 13.60
C TYR A 58 1.62 -0.51 13.25
N CYS A 59 2.26 -0.38 12.10
CA CYS A 59 2.97 0.81 11.68
C CYS A 59 2.55 1.25 10.28
N VAL A 60 2.77 2.53 10.00
CA VAL A 60 2.62 3.06 8.64
C VAL A 60 3.79 3.94 8.25
N ILE A 61 4.10 3.90 6.95
CA ILE A 61 5.03 4.80 6.26
C ILE A 61 4.29 5.31 5.03
N SER A 62 4.28 6.62 4.78
CA SER A 62 3.74 7.14 3.53
C SER A 62 4.65 6.79 2.35
N PHE A 63 4.07 6.66 1.17
CA PHE A 63 4.83 6.44 -0.05
C PHE A 63 5.89 7.55 -0.27
N LYS A 64 5.55 8.79 0.07
CA LYS A 64 6.46 9.94 -0.02
C LYS A 64 7.70 9.77 0.86
N THR A 65 7.51 9.38 2.11
CA THR A 65 8.60 9.13 3.07
C THR A 65 9.45 7.95 2.64
N TRP A 66 8.83 6.86 2.20
CA TRP A 66 9.53 5.69 1.68
C TRP A 66 10.38 6.01 0.45
N LYS A 67 9.80 6.72 -0.54
CA LYS A 67 10.52 7.18 -1.74
C LYS A 67 11.74 8.02 -1.38
N LYS A 68 11.56 9.02 -0.50
CA LYS A 68 12.66 9.88 -0.04
C LYS A 68 13.78 9.06 0.57
N PHE A 69 13.44 8.14 1.47
CA PHE A 69 14.40 7.23 2.09
C PHE A 69 15.18 6.41 1.05
N CYS A 70 14.49 5.82 0.07
CA CYS A 70 15.14 5.04 -0.99
C CYS A 70 16.13 5.89 -1.83
N LEU A 71 15.75 7.11 -2.17
CA LEU A 71 16.60 8.02 -2.95
C LEU A 71 17.83 8.50 -2.15
N GLU A 72 17.67 8.77 -0.87
CA GLU A 72 18.76 9.25 -0.01
C GLU A 72 19.74 8.14 0.40
N THR A 73 19.28 6.89 0.48
CA THR A 73 20.12 5.74 0.90
C THR A 73 20.81 5.02 -0.26
N LYS A 74 20.40 5.26 -1.50
CA LYS A 74 20.90 4.57 -2.68
C LYS A 74 21.41 5.57 -3.74
N ASN A 75 22.73 5.81 -3.73
CA ASN A 75 23.38 6.70 -4.70
C ASN A 75 23.34 6.19 -6.16
N ASN A 76 22.86 4.96 -6.36
CA ASN A 76 22.82 4.27 -7.65
C ASN A 76 21.39 3.96 -8.12
N LEU A 77 20.36 4.63 -7.58
CA LEU A 77 18.97 4.52 -8.00
C LEU A 77 18.58 5.71 -8.88
N GLU A 78 18.18 5.42 -10.11
CA GLU A 78 17.56 6.36 -11.04
C GLU A 78 16.07 6.08 -11.17
N ILE A 79 15.24 7.12 -11.13
CA ILE A 79 13.79 7.01 -11.44
C ILE A 79 13.55 7.58 -12.82
N VAL A 80 13.04 6.74 -13.72
CA VAL A 80 12.68 7.10 -15.10
C VAL A 80 11.16 7.17 -15.20
N ASN A 81 10.60 8.38 -15.37
CA ASN A 81 9.16 8.58 -15.54
C ASN A 81 8.70 8.18 -16.94
N LYS A 82 8.72 6.88 -17.22
CA LYS A 82 8.32 6.29 -18.50
C LYS A 82 7.59 4.97 -18.25
N GLN A 83 6.55 4.76 -19.03
CA GLN A 83 5.86 3.48 -19.03
C GLN A 83 6.72 2.43 -19.77
N VAL A 84 6.98 1.30 -19.10
CA VAL A 84 7.50 0.11 -19.77
C VAL A 84 6.34 -0.57 -20.50
N VAL A 85 6.44 -0.64 -21.84
CA VAL A 85 5.41 -1.31 -22.66
C VAL A 85 5.68 -2.78 -22.82
N GLN A 86 6.95 -3.18 -22.87
CA GLN A 86 7.34 -4.58 -23.06
C GLN A 86 8.76 -4.85 -22.55
N TYR A 87 9.02 -6.10 -22.17
CA TYR A 87 10.37 -6.60 -21.98
C TYR A 87 10.49 -8.03 -22.50
N PHE A 88 11.72 -8.40 -22.87
CA PHE A 88 12.05 -9.70 -23.43
C PHE A 88 13.27 -10.27 -22.72
N PRO A 89 13.24 -11.55 -22.33
CA PRO A 89 14.45 -12.25 -21.88
C PRO A 89 15.38 -12.52 -23.07
N GLU A 90 16.64 -12.20 -22.91
CA GLU A 90 17.74 -12.57 -23.77
C GLU A 90 18.64 -13.57 -23.03
N GLN A 91 19.73 -14.05 -23.64
CA GLN A 91 20.56 -15.10 -23.01
C GLN A 91 21.09 -14.75 -21.61
N ASN A 92 21.55 -13.51 -21.38
CA ASN A 92 22.16 -13.07 -20.13
C ASN A 92 21.58 -11.76 -19.57
N TYR A 93 20.54 -11.20 -20.18
CA TYR A 93 19.93 -9.94 -19.80
C TYR A 93 18.48 -9.85 -20.26
N PHE A 94 17.82 -8.80 -19.85
CA PHE A 94 16.48 -8.44 -20.35
C PHE A 94 16.58 -7.18 -21.18
N LYS A 95 15.91 -7.18 -22.34
CA LYS A 95 15.68 -5.99 -23.16
C LYS A 95 14.34 -5.38 -22.76
N ILE A 96 14.34 -4.10 -22.38
CA ILE A 96 13.18 -3.36 -21.89
C ILE A 96 12.86 -2.25 -22.86
N ILE A 97 11.60 -2.08 -23.25
CA ILE A 97 11.14 -1.06 -24.19
C ILE A 97 10.13 -0.16 -23.48
N THR A 98 10.37 1.14 -23.53
CA THR A 98 9.49 2.18 -22.98
C THR A 98 8.55 2.76 -24.05
N ALA A 99 7.49 3.45 -23.63
CA ALA A 99 6.47 4.01 -24.51
C ALA A 99 7.02 5.05 -25.54
N ASP A 100 8.16 5.66 -25.24
CA ASP A 100 8.90 6.55 -26.16
C ASP A 100 9.91 5.80 -27.07
N ASN A 101 9.79 4.48 -27.16
CA ASN A 101 10.64 3.56 -27.93
C ASN A 101 12.13 3.54 -27.50
N LYS A 102 12.46 4.02 -26.32
CA LYS A 102 13.80 3.83 -25.77
C LYS A 102 13.98 2.40 -25.30
N ILE A 103 15.23 1.93 -25.44
CA ILE A 103 15.63 0.57 -25.07
C ILE A 103 16.59 0.64 -23.89
N TYR A 104 16.35 -0.20 -22.89
CA TYR A 104 17.21 -0.42 -21.74
C TYR A 104 17.56 -1.90 -21.63
N TYR A 105 18.66 -2.19 -20.96
CA TYR A 105 19.12 -3.55 -20.72
C TYR A 105 19.37 -3.75 -19.22
N ALA A 106 18.93 -4.87 -18.66
CA ALA A 106 19.11 -5.20 -17.26
C ALA A 106 19.39 -6.68 -17.07
N GLN A 107 20.23 -7.03 -16.09
CA GLN A 107 20.47 -8.44 -15.72
C GLN A 107 19.28 -9.03 -14.97
N ASN A 108 18.57 -8.22 -14.19
CA ASN A 108 17.41 -8.64 -13.41
C ASN A 108 16.26 -7.65 -13.59
N ILE A 109 15.01 -8.15 -13.57
CA ILE A 109 13.79 -7.35 -13.56
C ILE A 109 12.93 -7.75 -12.36
N TYR A 110 12.41 -6.75 -11.67
CA TYR A 110 11.35 -6.89 -10.67
C TYR A 110 10.11 -6.15 -11.20
N ASP A 111 9.12 -6.90 -11.65
CA ASP A 111 7.88 -6.35 -12.22
C ASP A 111 6.77 -6.38 -11.18
N SER A 112 6.35 -5.18 -10.72
CA SER A 112 5.25 -5.01 -9.77
C SER A 112 3.91 -4.64 -10.42
N ARG A 113 3.83 -4.64 -11.76
CA ARG A 113 2.58 -4.37 -12.47
C ARG A 113 1.59 -5.50 -12.23
N SER A 114 0.31 -5.14 -12.15
CA SER A 114 -0.76 -6.12 -12.03
C SER A 114 -0.71 -7.12 -13.19
N THR A 115 -0.76 -8.41 -12.87
CA THR A 115 -0.99 -9.45 -13.87
C THR A 115 -2.43 -9.35 -14.38
N LYS A 116 -2.70 -9.87 -15.58
CA LYS A 116 -4.07 -9.98 -16.08
C LYS A 116 -4.89 -10.82 -15.10
N GLU A 117 -6.10 -10.36 -14.79
CA GLU A 117 -7.04 -11.08 -13.94
C GLU A 117 -7.27 -12.49 -14.49
N LYS A 118 -7.20 -13.49 -13.61
CA LYS A 118 -7.57 -14.86 -13.93
C LYS A 118 -9.02 -15.08 -13.51
N LYS A 119 -9.82 -15.63 -14.41
CA LYS A 119 -11.21 -15.99 -14.08
C LYS A 119 -11.26 -16.97 -12.90
N GLY A 120 -12.11 -16.67 -11.92
CA GLY A 120 -12.33 -17.52 -10.73
C GLY A 120 -11.45 -17.21 -9.53
N GLU A 121 -10.55 -16.23 -9.60
CA GLU A 121 -9.82 -15.75 -8.44
C GLU A 121 -10.70 -14.82 -7.60
N LEU A 122 -10.47 -14.84 -6.28
CA LEU A 122 -11.07 -13.86 -5.38
C LEU A 122 -10.31 -12.54 -5.52
N LEU A 123 -11.02 -11.49 -5.87
CA LEU A 123 -10.47 -10.15 -6.06
C LEU A 123 -10.62 -9.34 -4.77
N GLN A 124 -9.61 -8.57 -4.44
CA GLN A 124 -9.65 -7.57 -3.37
C GLN A 124 -9.79 -6.18 -3.99
N HIS A 125 -10.88 -5.51 -3.66
CA HIS A 125 -11.12 -4.12 -4.05
C HIS A 125 -11.03 -3.26 -2.80
N PHE A 126 -10.37 -2.14 -2.89
CA PHE A 126 -10.34 -1.18 -1.79
C PHE A 126 -10.33 0.25 -2.33
N PHE A 127 -10.94 1.12 -1.54
CA PHE A 127 -10.93 2.56 -1.76
C PHE A 127 -10.70 3.26 -0.43
N GLY A 128 -9.67 4.08 -0.36
CA GLY A 128 -9.27 4.81 0.84
C GLY A 128 -9.32 6.31 0.63
N ILE A 129 -9.76 7.04 1.66
CA ILE A 129 -9.75 8.51 1.70
C ILE A 129 -9.12 9.01 3.01
N ASN A 130 -8.35 10.06 2.91
CA ASN A 130 -7.91 10.83 4.07
C ASN A 130 -9.00 11.80 4.46
N ILE A 131 -9.49 11.70 5.69
CA ILE A 131 -10.56 12.57 6.20
C ILE A 131 -10.07 13.43 7.36
N THR A 132 -10.62 14.63 7.44
CA THR A 132 -10.48 15.52 8.58
C THR A 132 -11.88 15.93 9.03
N VAL A 133 -12.18 15.75 10.30
CA VAL A 133 -13.46 16.07 10.93
C VAL A 133 -13.29 17.22 11.93
N ALA A 134 -14.39 17.93 12.23
CA ALA A 134 -14.35 19.07 13.14
C ALA A 134 -14.12 18.67 14.60
N ASP A 135 -14.71 17.53 15.00
CA ASP A 135 -14.72 17.07 16.39
C ASP A 135 -13.68 15.98 16.64
N ASN A 136 -13.39 15.68 17.92
CA ASN A 136 -12.56 14.58 18.36
C ASN A 136 -13.29 13.25 18.19
N THR A 137 -13.27 12.73 16.97
CA THR A 137 -14.02 11.54 16.57
C THR A 137 -13.20 10.24 16.75
N PHE A 138 -11.87 10.33 16.56
CA PHE A 138 -11.02 9.15 16.52
C PHE A 138 -10.24 8.95 17.80
N ASN A 139 -10.02 7.68 18.17
CA ASN A 139 -9.04 7.31 19.17
C ASN A 139 -7.67 7.10 18.48
N GLU A 140 -6.78 8.09 18.56
CA GLU A 140 -5.48 8.04 17.89
C GLU A 140 -4.51 6.95 18.40
N ASN A 141 -4.83 6.31 19.53
CA ASN A 141 -4.01 5.24 20.14
C ASN A 141 -4.50 3.83 19.77
N LYS A 142 -5.58 3.72 19.00
CA LYS A 142 -6.18 2.45 18.62
C LYS A 142 -6.68 2.50 17.19
N LEU A 143 -6.14 1.67 16.32
CA LEU A 143 -6.64 1.53 14.95
C LEU A 143 -7.78 0.51 14.86
N THR A 144 -8.60 0.62 13.83
CA THR A 144 -9.54 -0.42 13.42
C THR A 144 -8.93 -1.17 12.25
N LEU A 145 -8.52 -2.43 12.48
CA LEU A 145 -7.89 -3.25 11.44
C LEU A 145 -8.95 -3.81 10.48
N MET A 146 -10.07 -4.30 11.03
CA MET A 146 -11.20 -4.80 10.26
C MET A 146 -12.49 -4.60 11.04
N HIS A 147 -13.37 -3.76 10.55
CA HIS A 147 -14.74 -3.67 11.04
C HIS A 147 -15.67 -4.22 9.97
N PHE A 148 -16.09 -5.48 10.15
CA PHE A 148 -16.91 -6.19 9.18
C PHE A 148 -18.31 -5.61 9.10
N THR A 149 -18.80 -5.42 7.88
CA THR A 149 -20.18 -5.00 7.61
C THR A 149 -21.06 -6.21 7.26
N GLU A 150 -22.38 -6.05 7.37
CA GLU A 150 -23.33 -7.10 7.04
C GLU A 150 -23.82 -6.99 5.61
N GLU A 151 -22.91 -7.13 4.65
CA GLU A 151 -23.29 -7.16 3.24
C GLU A 151 -23.48 -8.59 2.75
N LYS A 152 -24.53 -8.79 1.92
CA LYS A 152 -24.82 -10.11 1.36
C LYS A 152 -23.85 -10.44 0.23
N ASN A 153 -23.36 -11.68 0.22
CA ASN A 153 -22.54 -12.27 -0.84
C ASN A 153 -21.13 -11.69 -1.04
N VAL A 154 -20.67 -10.78 -0.18
CA VAL A 154 -19.33 -10.24 -0.20
C VAL A 154 -18.75 -10.18 1.21
N LEU A 155 -17.43 -10.30 1.32
CA LEU A 155 -16.73 -9.98 2.55
C LEU A 155 -16.30 -8.52 2.46
N HIS A 156 -16.97 -7.65 3.24
CA HIS A 156 -16.69 -6.23 3.30
C HIS A 156 -16.30 -5.81 4.71
N PHE A 157 -15.28 -4.98 4.82
CA PHE A 157 -14.89 -4.37 6.07
C PHE A 157 -14.32 -2.96 5.87
N MET A 158 -14.43 -2.17 6.93
CA MET A 158 -13.80 -0.86 7.04
C MET A 158 -12.47 -1.00 7.78
N TYR A 159 -11.46 -0.32 7.27
CA TYR A 159 -10.15 -0.17 7.86
C TYR A 159 -9.93 1.30 8.19
N ILE A 160 -9.52 1.62 9.45
CA ILE A 160 -9.39 3.00 9.90
C ILE A 160 -8.06 3.19 10.62
N LEU A 161 -7.23 4.07 10.08
CA LEU A 161 -5.96 4.48 10.66
C LEU A 161 -6.06 5.91 11.21
N PRO A 162 -6.27 6.09 12.50
CA PRO A 162 -6.39 7.40 13.12
C PRO A 162 -5.01 8.03 13.35
N PHE A 163 -4.66 9.05 12.60
CA PHE A 163 -3.41 9.80 12.78
C PHE A 163 -3.48 10.78 13.96
N SER A 164 -4.68 11.33 14.21
CA SER A 164 -4.99 12.17 15.37
C SER A 164 -6.46 12.00 15.77
N HIS A 165 -6.92 12.73 16.77
CA HIS A 165 -8.34 12.71 17.19
C HIS A 165 -9.32 13.14 16.09
N ASN A 166 -8.87 13.90 15.09
CA ASN A 166 -9.71 14.43 14.03
C ASN A 166 -9.24 14.10 12.60
N LYS A 167 -8.18 13.29 12.45
CA LYS A 167 -7.66 12.88 11.13
C LYS A 167 -7.49 11.39 11.07
N ALA A 168 -7.96 10.78 9.99
CA ALA A 168 -7.78 9.36 9.73
C ALA A 168 -7.73 9.04 8.24
N LEU A 169 -7.03 7.97 7.88
CA LEU A 169 -7.29 7.23 6.64
C LEU A 169 -8.45 6.28 6.93
N VAL A 170 -9.49 6.34 6.09
CA VAL A 170 -10.63 5.42 6.13
C VAL A 170 -10.67 4.67 4.81
N GLU A 171 -10.64 3.35 4.87
CA GLU A 171 -10.63 2.50 3.69
C GLU A 171 -11.77 1.49 3.75
N SER A 172 -12.49 1.36 2.65
CA SER A 172 -13.50 0.33 2.41
C SER A 172 -12.86 -0.78 1.59
N THR A 173 -12.83 -2.00 2.11
CA THR A 173 -12.24 -3.16 1.47
C THR A 173 -13.27 -4.25 1.25
N VAL A 174 -13.37 -4.74 0.01
CA VAL A 174 -14.31 -5.78 -0.40
C VAL A 174 -13.57 -6.94 -1.07
N PHE A 175 -13.90 -8.15 -0.68
CA PHE A 175 -13.51 -9.36 -1.39
C PHE A 175 -14.68 -9.92 -2.17
N SER A 176 -14.52 -10.07 -3.49
CA SER A 176 -15.57 -10.57 -4.39
C SER A 176 -14.99 -11.37 -5.56
N LYS A 177 -15.85 -12.12 -6.24
CA LYS A 177 -15.49 -12.85 -7.47
C LYS A 177 -15.56 -11.96 -8.71
N ASP A 178 -16.32 -10.87 -8.65
CA ASP A 178 -16.55 -9.95 -9.74
C ASP A 178 -15.94 -8.59 -9.46
N VAL A 179 -15.51 -7.88 -10.50
CA VAL A 179 -15.03 -6.51 -10.40
C VAL A 179 -16.21 -5.59 -10.09
N PHE A 180 -16.12 -4.87 -8.97
CA PHE A 180 -17.06 -3.79 -8.70
C PHE A 180 -16.68 -2.58 -9.55
N HIS A 181 -17.50 -2.23 -10.51
CA HIS A 181 -17.39 -0.96 -11.21
C HIS A 181 -17.80 0.17 -10.24
N SER A 182 -16.97 1.19 -10.14
CA SER A 182 -17.14 2.35 -9.24
C SER A 182 -18.43 3.11 -9.55
N SER A 183 -19.51 2.73 -8.91
CA SER A 183 -20.76 3.49 -8.77
C SER A 183 -21.19 3.52 -7.31
N TRP A 184 -20.22 3.91 -6.44
CA TRP A 184 -20.46 4.17 -5.03
C TRP A 184 -20.53 5.67 -4.82
#